data_4bba054e9e380de91e46eb1546e1e10e
#
_entry.id   4bba054e9e380de91e46eb1546e1e10e
#
_cell.length_a   1.000
_cell.length_b   1.000
_cell.length_c   1.000
_cell.angle_alpha   90.00
_cell.angle_beta   90.00
_cell.angle_gamma   90.00
#
_symmetry.space_group_name_H-M   'P 1'
#
loop_
_entity.id
_entity.type
_entity.pdbx_description
1 polymer ?
#
loop_
_entity_poly.entity_id
_entity_poly.type
_entity_poly.pdbx_seq_one_letter_code
_entity_poly.pdbx_strand_id
1 'polypeptide(L)'
;MARIRGEGYVVRVRLERPSDEASFGQTEAGVEVTQGVTRLALGIVNAYLIEEAGGPWVLVDAGTPGNAEKIRAEAQERFGQGARPEAIVLTHGHADHSGSAAELSDSWDVPVYAHRLELPFLTGLSAYPPPDPTVGGPFALLSRFMPRKTIDLGEERARELPEGGEVPGMPGWRWIHTPGHTPGHVCLFRPEDRALLAGDALATVDADSFSGMLRRRKKISRPATPVTPDWGAAERSVREIASLMPRILAPGHGELMEGSTVAEELAVFAEDFVAPQHGRYVGEPARFDERGVAWLPPAPPDSLPKIAAVLGTALLAGTVALAWLAATRRRGQRV
;
A
#
# COMPACT_ATOMS: atom_id res chain seq x y z
N MET A 1 -72.03 6.05 -6.32
CA MET A 1 -71.54 6.19 -4.95
C MET A 1 -71.02 4.83 -4.50
N ALA A 2 -69.75 4.60 -4.54
CA ALA A 2 -69.16 3.41 -3.94
C ALA A 2 -67.84 3.87 -3.29
N ARG A 3 -67.74 3.80 -1.97
CA ARG A 3 -66.55 4.03 -1.17
C ARG A 3 -65.77 2.74 -1.09
N ILE A 4 -64.55 2.75 -1.63
CA ILE A 4 -63.57 1.72 -1.36
C ILE A 4 -62.63 2.30 -0.30
N ARG A 5 -62.59 1.68 0.89
CA ARG A 5 -61.59 1.93 1.93
C ARG A 5 -60.38 1.06 1.59
N GLY A 6 -59.24 1.67 1.30
CA GLY A 6 -57.94 1.02 1.26
C GLY A 6 -57.22 1.22 2.58
N GLU A 7 -56.84 0.15 3.23
CA GLU A 7 -55.99 0.15 4.43
C GLU A 7 -54.56 0.48 4.02
N GLY A 8 -54.12 1.67 4.45
CA GLY A 8 -52.76 2.15 4.20
C GLY A 8 -51.78 1.61 5.26
N TYR A 9 -50.91 0.71 4.88
CA TYR A 9 -49.73 0.40 5.68
C TYR A 9 -48.69 1.51 5.51
N VAL A 10 -48.44 2.24 6.59
CA VAL A 10 -47.33 3.23 6.64
C VAL A 10 -46.08 2.48 7.05
N VAL A 11 -45.24 2.13 6.07
CA VAL A 11 -43.89 1.64 6.35
C VAL A 11 -43.04 2.85 6.72
N ARG A 12 -42.73 3.01 8.00
CA ARG A 12 -41.71 3.96 8.46
C ARG A 12 -40.34 3.38 8.15
N VAL A 13 -39.76 3.79 7.05
CA VAL A 13 -38.32 3.57 6.79
C VAL A 13 -37.55 4.52 7.70
N ARG A 14 -36.90 3.98 8.70
CA ARG A 14 -35.95 4.70 9.53
C ARG A 14 -34.69 4.88 8.69
N LEU A 15 -34.50 6.06 8.10
CA LEU A 15 -33.22 6.44 7.51
C LEU A 15 -32.23 6.64 8.67
N GLU A 16 -31.40 5.62 8.91
CA GLU A 16 -30.23 5.79 9.75
C GLU A 16 -29.27 6.70 9.00
N ARG A 17 -28.95 7.83 9.61
CA ARG A 17 -27.89 8.71 9.11
C ARG A 17 -26.58 7.95 9.35
N PRO A 18 -25.65 7.90 8.36
CA PRO A 18 -24.29 7.45 8.63
C PRO A 18 -23.71 8.37 9.71
N SER A 19 -23.22 7.80 10.78
CA SER A 19 -22.47 8.51 11.80
C SER A 19 -21.10 8.87 11.23
N ASP A 20 -20.92 10.11 10.82
CA ASP A 20 -19.64 10.69 10.36
C ASP A 20 -18.70 10.98 11.57
N GLU A 21 -18.52 10.03 12.46
CA GLU A 21 -17.47 10.10 13.47
C GLU A 21 -16.59 8.85 13.37
N ALA A 22 -15.69 8.87 12.39
CA ALA A 22 -14.55 7.95 12.41
C ALA A 22 -13.62 8.39 13.55
N SER A 23 -13.79 7.78 14.73
CA SER A 23 -12.87 7.93 15.83
C SER A 23 -11.52 7.32 15.45
N PHE A 24 -10.48 8.14 15.40
CA PHE A 24 -9.10 7.68 15.39
C PHE A 24 -8.88 6.82 16.64
N GLY A 25 -8.76 5.48 16.45
CA GLY A 25 -8.36 4.59 17.55
C GLY A 25 -9.21 3.35 17.80
N GLN A 26 -10.31 3.12 17.09
CA GLN A 26 -10.97 1.80 17.13
C GLN A 26 -10.33 0.88 16.10
N THR A 27 -9.73 -0.20 16.55
CA THR A 27 -9.29 -1.33 15.71
C THR A 27 -10.55 -1.94 15.09
N GLU A 28 -10.80 -1.63 13.81
CA GLU A 28 -11.81 -2.41 13.07
C GLU A 28 -11.33 -3.86 13.05
N ALA A 29 -12.18 -4.78 13.53
CA ALA A 29 -11.97 -6.22 13.39
C ALA A 29 -11.77 -6.59 11.93
N GLY A 30 -11.16 -7.73 11.65
CA GLY A 30 -10.97 -8.21 10.29
C GLY A 30 -12.30 -8.26 9.53
N VAL A 31 -12.33 -7.67 8.32
CA VAL A 31 -13.53 -7.60 7.47
C VAL A 31 -13.45 -8.69 6.42
N GLU A 32 -14.46 -9.57 6.36
CA GLU A 32 -14.56 -10.58 5.30
C GLU A 32 -14.79 -9.90 3.96
N VAL A 33 -13.91 -10.17 3.00
CA VAL A 33 -13.92 -9.63 1.64
C VAL A 33 -14.75 -10.51 0.72
N THR A 34 -14.53 -11.81 0.84
CA THR A 34 -15.22 -12.89 0.17
C THR A 34 -14.94 -14.17 0.95
N GLN A 35 -15.60 -15.27 0.61
CA GLN A 35 -15.42 -16.52 1.32
C GLN A 35 -13.95 -16.89 1.54
N GLY A 36 -13.54 -17.02 2.79
CA GLY A 36 -12.19 -17.39 3.18
C GLY A 36 -11.14 -16.28 3.02
N VAL A 37 -11.53 -15.04 2.71
CA VAL A 37 -10.61 -13.89 2.59
C VAL A 37 -11.01 -12.80 3.58
N THR A 38 -10.14 -12.52 4.53
CA THR A 38 -10.36 -11.46 5.53
C THR A 38 -9.31 -10.37 5.38
N ARG A 39 -9.75 -9.13 5.20
CA ARG A 39 -8.88 -7.95 5.21
C ARG A 39 -8.60 -7.51 6.64
N LEU A 40 -7.36 -7.27 6.95
CA LEU A 40 -6.88 -6.59 8.15
C LEU A 40 -6.47 -5.16 7.79
N ALA A 41 -7.20 -4.17 8.28
CA ALA A 41 -6.82 -2.77 8.11
C ALA A 41 -5.75 -2.39 9.16
N LEU A 42 -4.51 -2.17 8.71
CA LEU A 42 -3.33 -1.92 9.55
C LEU A 42 -2.87 -0.46 9.43
N GLY A 43 -3.78 0.48 9.64
CA GLY A 43 -3.54 1.90 9.46
C GLY A 43 -3.70 2.32 8.00
N ILE A 44 -2.59 2.58 7.33
CA ILE A 44 -2.60 2.99 5.90
C ILE A 44 -2.49 1.82 4.93
N VAL A 45 -2.19 0.62 5.41
CA VAL A 45 -1.93 -0.57 4.60
C VAL A 45 -2.87 -1.70 4.98
N ASN A 46 -3.15 -2.59 4.06
CA ASN A 46 -3.95 -3.80 4.27
C ASN A 46 -3.05 -5.04 4.27
N ALA A 47 -3.40 -6.01 5.11
CA ALA A 47 -2.95 -7.39 5.04
C ALA A 47 -4.17 -8.32 4.94
N TYR A 48 -3.95 -9.56 4.53
CA TYR A 48 -5.07 -10.47 4.31
C TYR A 48 -4.81 -11.83 4.96
N LEU A 49 -5.82 -12.35 5.65
CA LEU A 49 -5.88 -13.74 6.09
C LEU A 49 -6.67 -14.52 5.04
N ILE A 50 -6.06 -15.53 4.46
CA ILE A 50 -6.66 -16.38 3.42
C ILE A 50 -6.80 -17.78 3.97
N GLU A 51 -8.03 -18.28 4.05
CA GLU A 51 -8.38 -19.62 4.51
C GLU A 51 -8.93 -20.43 3.34
N GLU A 52 -8.33 -21.56 3.06
CA GLU A 52 -8.92 -22.54 2.16
C GLU A 52 -9.98 -23.39 2.89
N ALA A 53 -11.05 -23.74 2.21
CA ALA A 53 -12.21 -24.41 2.82
C ALA A 53 -11.81 -25.69 3.57
N GLY A 54 -11.79 -25.61 4.92
CA GLY A 54 -11.41 -26.73 5.80
C GLY A 54 -9.93 -27.10 5.79
N GLY A 55 -9.09 -26.22 5.26
CA GLY A 55 -7.64 -26.39 5.12
C GLY A 55 -6.81 -25.38 5.93
N PRO A 56 -5.53 -25.27 5.57
CA PRO A 56 -4.63 -24.29 6.16
C PRO A 56 -5.03 -22.86 5.80
N TRP A 57 -4.46 -21.91 6.50
CA TRP A 57 -4.57 -20.49 6.16
C TRP A 57 -3.19 -19.88 5.93
N VAL A 58 -3.16 -18.78 5.21
CA VAL A 58 -1.95 -18.05 4.84
C VAL A 58 -2.14 -16.57 5.18
N LEU A 59 -1.08 -15.91 5.65
CA LEU A 59 -1.03 -14.46 5.76
C LEU A 59 -0.45 -13.86 4.49
N VAL A 60 -1.15 -12.91 3.87
CA VAL A 60 -0.64 -12.12 2.74
C VAL A 60 -0.36 -10.71 3.23
N ASP A 61 0.90 -10.28 3.11
CA ASP A 61 1.50 -9.09 3.69
C ASP A 61 1.42 -9.04 5.23
N ALA A 62 2.26 -8.23 5.83
CA ALA A 62 2.48 -8.24 7.28
C ALA A 62 2.48 -6.82 7.91
N GLY A 63 2.00 -5.82 7.17
CA GLY A 63 1.91 -4.45 7.67
C GLY A 63 3.27 -3.80 7.98
N THR A 64 3.22 -2.67 8.68
CA THR A 64 4.39 -1.94 9.16
C THR A 64 5.05 -2.65 10.35
N PRO A 65 6.30 -2.33 10.70
CA PRO A 65 6.89 -2.76 11.97
C PRO A 65 5.97 -2.43 13.16
N GLY A 66 5.72 -3.41 14.02
CA GLY A 66 4.83 -3.30 15.20
C GLY A 66 3.38 -3.75 14.95
N ASN A 67 3.02 -4.23 13.76
CA ASN A 67 1.69 -4.81 13.53
C ASN A 67 1.57 -6.29 13.93
N ALA A 68 2.66 -6.95 14.29
CA ALA A 68 2.68 -8.40 14.57
C ALA A 68 1.66 -8.82 15.64
N GLU A 69 1.57 -8.08 16.75
CA GLU A 69 0.63 -8.41 17.81
C GLU A 69 -0.82 -8.31 17.37
N LYS A 70 -1.17 -7.24 16.62
CA LYS A 70 -2.50 -7.08 16.06
C LYS A 70 -2.85 -8.19 15.09
N ILE A 71 -1.93 -8.55 14.18
CA ILE A 71 -2.14 -9.65 13.21
C ILE A 71 -2.33 -10.98 13.95
N ARG A 72 -1.51 -11.27 14.98
CA ARG A 72 -1.68 -12.49 15.80
C ARG A 72 -3.02 -12.53 16.53
N ALA A 73 -3.46 -11.40 17.09
CA ALA A 73 -4.74 -11.33 17.79
C ALA A 73 -5.92 -11.64 16.85
N GLU A 74 -5.95 -11.02 15.67
CA GLU A 74 -6.97 -11.26 14.65
C GLU A 74 -6.95 -12.73 14.15
N ALA A 75 -5.75 -13.28 13.95
CA ALA A 75 -5.62 -14.69 13.57
C ALA A 75 -6.13 -15.64 14.66
N GLN A 76 -5.85 -15.36 15.94
CA GLN A 76 -6.33 -16.17 17.05
C GLN A 76 -7.84 -16.04 17.25
N GLU A 77 -8.41 -14.86 17.04
CA GLU A 77 -9.87 -14.66 17.08
C GLU A 77 -10.56 -15.49 16.00
N ARG A 78 -10.02 -15.53 14.79
CA ARG A 78 -10.61 -16.23 13.66
C ARG A 78 -10.38 -17.74 13.67
N PHE A 79 -9.14 -18.17 13.96
CA PHE A 79 -8.70 -19.57 13.80
C PHE A 79 -8.47 -20.29 15.14
N GLY A 80 -8.65 -19.61 16.25
CA GLY A 80 -8.47 -20.16 17.59
C GLY A 80 -7.08 -19.92 18.20
N GLN A 81 -6.98 -20.17 19.50
CA GLN A 81 -5.74 -20.00 20.25
C GLN A 81 -4.63 -20.90 19.72
N GLY A 82 -3.43 -20.33 19.52
CA GLY A 82 -2.29 -21.05 18.99
C GLY A 82 -2.34 -21.30 17.49
N ALA A 83 -3.31 -20.74 16.77
CA ALA A 83 -3.36 -20.82 15.33
C ALA A 83 -2.11 -20.20 14.69
N ARG A 84 -1.57 -20.90 13.70
CA ARG A 84 -0.45 -20.43 12.88
C ARG A 84 -0.74 -20.66 11.39
N PRO A 85 -0.30 -19.79 10.49
CA PRO A 85 -0.46 -20.00 9.07
C PRO A 85 0.44 -21.13 8.56
N GLU A 86 0.20 -21.60 7.36
CA GLU A 86 1.15 -22.46 6.65
C GLU A 86 2.36 -21.66 6.15
N ALA A 87 2.12 -20.40 5.77
CA ALA A 87 3.14 -19.49 5.26
C ALA A 87 2.72 -18.02 5.43
N ILE A 88 3.70 -17.13 5.31
CA ILE A 88 3.50 -15.72 5.01
C ILE A 88 3.88 -15.52 3.53
N VAL A 89 3.03 -14.85 2.76
CA VAL A 89 3.30 -14.49 1.36
C VAL A 89 3.34 -12.98 1.26
N LEU A 90 4.44 -12.43 0.75
CA LEU A 90 4.59 -11.00 0.55
C LEU A 90 4.31 -10.64 -0.91
N THR A 91 3.47 -9.65 -1.14
CA THR A 91 3.27 -9.07 -2.46
C THR A 91 4.55 -8.40 -2.95
N HIS A 92 5.26 -7.72 -2.04
CA HIS A 92 6.57 -7.11 -2.25
C HIS A 92 7.25 -6.80 -0.89
N GLY A 93 8.46 -6.29 -0.91
CA GLY A 93 9.28 -6.14 0.30
C GLY A 93 9.31 -4.75 0.92
N HIS A 94 8.48 -3.77 0.53
CA HIS A 94 8.44 -2.48 1.22
C HIS A 94 8.04 -2.63 2.69
N ALA A 95 8.56 -1.74 3.55
CA ALA A 95 8.46 -1.89 5.00
C ALA A 95 7.03 -1.83 5.57
N ASP A 96 6.09 -1.28 4.84
CA ASP A 96 4.67 -1.26 5.19
C ASP A 96 3.93 -2.54 4.80
N HIS A 97 4.53 -3.41 3.99
CA HIS A 97 4.02 -4.74 3.65
C HIS A 97 4.80 -5.87 4.33
N SER A 98 6.10 -5.71 4.50
CA SER A 98 6.97 -6.73 5.08
C SER A 98 7.32 -6.49 6.56
N GLY A 99 6.96 -5.33 7.11
CA GLY A 99 7.53 -4.80 8.35
C GLY A 99 7.43 -5.69 9.58
N SER A 100 6.37 -6.45 9.73
CA SER A 100 6.19 -7.41 10.83
C SER A 100 6.47 -8.87 10.42
N ALA A 101 6.87 -9.14 9.17
CA ALA A 101 7.00 -10.50 8.67
C ALA A 101 8.08 -11.32 9.39
N ALA A 102 9.21 -10.71 9.76
CA ALA A 102 10.27 -11.40 10.51
C ALA A 102 9.78 -11.85 11.89
N GLU A 103 9.18 -10.93 12.66
CA GLU A 103 8.63 -11.24 13.99
C GLU A 103 7.53 -12.30 13.93
N LEU A 104 6.64 -12.22 12.93
CA LEU A 104 5.57 -13.18 12.73
C LEU A 104 6.11 -14.56 12.30
N SER A 105 7.05 -14.59 11.36
CA SER A 105 7.73 -15.81 10.91
C SER A 105 8.44 -16.52 12.08
N ASP A 106 9.14 -15.77 12.91
CA ASP A 106 9.81 -16.32 14.11
C ASP A 106 8.80 -16.86 15.12
N SER A 107 7.72 -16.11 15.40
CA SER A 107 6.73 -16.50 16.40
C SER A 107 5.87 -17.69 16.00
N TRP A 108 5.62 -17.88 14.72
CA TRP A 108 4.82 -18.98 14.16
C TRP A 108 5.67 -20.14 13.65
N ASP A 109 6.98 -19.94 13.52
CA ASP A 109 7.91 -20.90 12.90
C ASP A 109 7.47 -21.31 11.49
N VAL A 110 7.26 -20.31 10.61
CA VAL A 110 6.78 -20.49 9.23
C VAL A 110 7.63 -19.74 8.23
N PRO A 111 7.75 -20.24 6.98
CA PRO A 111 8.48 -19.55 5.93
C PRO A 111 7.76 -18.29 5.44
N VAL A 112 8.55 -17.36 4.87
CA VAL A 112 8.06 -16.17 4.18
C VAL A 112 8.39 -16.30 2.69
N TYR A 113 7.36 -16.32 1.86
CA TYR A 113 7.50 -16.43 0.41
C TYR A 113 7.39 -15.05 -0.24
N ALA A 114 8.26 -14.79 -1.20
CA ALA A 114 8.23 -13.63 -2.07
C ALA A 114 8.76 -13.97 -3.46
N HIS A 115 8.55 -13.11 -4.42
CA HIS A 115 9.16 -13.27 -5.73
C HIS A 115 10.70 -13.18 -5.63
N ARG A 116 11.44 -13.93 -6.44
CA ARG A 116 12.91 -13.99 -6.41
C ARG A 116 13.60 -12.62 -6.45
N LEU A 117 13.04 -11.66 -7.20
CA LEU A 117 13.58 -10.31 -7.30
C LEU A 117 13.31 -9.43 -6.05
N GLU A 118 12.48 -9.89 -5.10
CA GLU A 118 12.31 -9.24 -3.81
C GLU A 118 13.29 -9.75 -2.74
N LEU A 119 13.77 -11.00 -2.89
CA LEU A 119 14.65 -11.62 -1.89
C LEU A 119 15.90 -10.80 -1.55
N PRO A 120 16.61 -10.14 -2.49
CA PRO A 120 17.76 -9.32 -2.16
C PRO A 120 17.43 -8.17 -1.19
N PHE A 121 16.22 -7.63 -1.27
CA PHE A 121 15.77 -6.55 -0.39
C PHE A 121 15.32 -7.08 0.97
N LEU A 122 14.74 -8.27 0.99
CA LEU A 122 14.22 -8.93 2.20
C LEU A 122 15.30 -9.64 3.02
N THR A 123 16.47 -9.92 2.45
CA THR A 123 17.62 -10.55 3.12
C THR A 123 18.77 -9.58 3.38
N GLY A 124 18.54 -8.28 3.21
CA GLY A 124 19.54 -7.25 3.48
C GLY A 124 20.68 -7.13 2.47
N LEU A 125 20.67 -7.96 1.38
CA LEU A 125 21.70 -7.92 0.32
C LEU A 125 21.66 -6.60 -0.45
N SER A 126 20.48 -6.02 -0.66
CA SER A 126 20.28 -4.76 -1.37
C SER A 126 19.31 -3.85 -0.63
N ALA A 127 19.32 -2.56 -0.98
CA ALA A 127 18.29 -1.62 -0.56
C ALA A 127 17.50 -1.15 -1.79
N TYR A 128 16.22 -0.86 -1.61
CA TYR A 128 15.38 -0.33 -2.68
C TYR A 128 15.95 0.97 -3.28
N PRO A 129 15.61 1.29 -4.53
CA PRO A 129 15.93 2.57 -5.12
C PRO A 129 15.50 3.73 -4.20
N PRO A 130 16.26 4.83 -4.14
CA PRO A 130 15.84 5.98 -3.36
C PRO A 130 14.50 6.51 -3.90
N PRO A 131 13.54 6.85 -3.03
CA PRO A 131 12.33 7.53 -3.44
C PRO A 131 12.65 8.79 -4.24
N ASP A 132 11.80 9.11 -5.21
CA ASP A 132 11.96 10.28 -6.04
C ASP A 132 11.12 11.47 -5.56
N PRO A 133 11.69 12.44 -4.84
CA PRO A 133 10.93 13.59 -4.37
C PRO A 133 10.61 14.60 -5.48
N THR A 134 11.13 14.40 -6.70
CA THR A 134 10.95 15.35 -7.82
C THR A 134 9.74 15.05 -8.69
N VAL A 135 9.07 13.91 -8.49
CA VAL A 135 7.85 13.55 -9.25
C VAL A 135 6.65 14.46 -8.96
N GLY A 136 6.71 15.26 -7.88
CA GLY A 136 5.63 16.16 -7.47
C GLY A 136 4.61 15.51 -6.55
N GLY A 137 3.77 16.37 -5.94
CA GLY A 137 2.75 15.95 -4.98
C GLY A 137 3.24 15.90 -3.51
N PRO A 138 2.29 15.90 -2.55
CA PRO A 138 2.61 15.95 -1.11
C PRO A 138 3.36 14.70 -0.65
N PHE A 139 3.03 13.52 -1.17
CA PHE A 139 3.68 12.29 -0.79
C PHE A 139 5.15 12.24 -1.27
N ALA A 140 5.43 12.76 -2.47
CA ALA A 140 6.80 12.90 -2.96
C ALA A 140 7.66 13.80 -2.05
N LEU A 141 7.07 14.87 -1.51
CA LEU A 141 7.78 15.74 -0.57
C LEU A 141 8.16 15.00 0.71
N LEU A 142 7.26 14.18 1.25
CA LEU A 142 7.50 13.37 2.47
C LEU A 142 8.42 12.18 2.21
N SER A 143 8.50 11.70 0.97
CA SER A 143 9.27 10.51 0.60
C SER A 143 10.78 10.63 0.88
N ARG A 144 11.30 11.87 1.05
CA ARG A 144 12.69 12.14 1.46
C ARG A 144 13.05 11.48 2.79
N PHE A 145 12.08 11.25 3.65
CA PHE A 145 12.27 10.70 5.00
C PHE A 145 11.94 9.21 5.07
N MET A 146 11.54 8.61 3.95
CA MET A 146 11.19 7.18 3.93
C MET A 146 12.43 6.30 4.06
N PRO A 147 12.39 5.24 4.87
CA PRO A 147 13.47 4.28 4.97
C PRO A 147 13.64 3.53 3.64
N ARG A 148 14.88 3.26 3.26
CA ARG A 148 15.22 2.48 2.06
C ARG A 148 15.49 1.02 2.37
N LYS A 149 15.87 0.74 3.61
CA LYS A 149 16.04 -0.63 4.10
C LYS A 149 14.70 -1.13 4.61
N THR A 150 14.44 -2.37 4.29
CA THR A 150 13.31 -3.13 4.81
C THR A 150 13.73 -3.96 6.01
N ILE A 151 13.02 -5.00 6.28
CA ILE A 151 13.40 -6.01 7.26
C ILE A 151 14.56 -6.86 6.71
N ASP A 152 15.18 -7.61 7.61
CA ASP A 152 16.08 -8.70 7.26
C ASP A 152 15.47 -10.00 7.77
N LEU A 153 14.95 -10.81 6.84
CA LEU A 153 14.37 -12.12 7.15
C LEU A 153 15.43 -13.21 7.39
N GLY A 154 16.67 -12.94 6.99
CA GLY A 154 17.68 -13.97 6.85
C GLY A 154 17.36 -14.97 5.73
N GLU A 155 18.38 -15.66 5.25
CA GLU A 155 18.23 -16.64 4.15
C GLU A 155 17.43 -17.89 4.58
N GLU A 156 17.40 -18.19 5.87
CA GLU A 156 16.71 -19.38 6.39
C GLU A 156 15.18 -19.29 6.32
N ARG A 157 14.62 -18.08 6.42
CA ARG A 157 13.18 -17.84 6.43
C ARG A 157 12.63 -17.44 5.07
N ALA A 158 13.42 -16.72 4.30
CA ALA A 158 13.03 -16.25 2.97
C ALA A 158 12.98 -17.40 1.97
N ARG A 159 11.90 -17.50 1.21
CA ARG A 159 11.70 -18.50 0.17
C ARG A 159 11.20 -17.84 -1.10
N GLU A 160 11.62 -18.38 -2.22
CA GLU A 160 11.10 -17.99 -3.52
C GLU A 160 9.71 -18.59 -3.76
N LEU A 161 8.79 -17.81 -4.32
CA LEU A 161 7.52 -18.31 -4.83
C LEU A 161 7.76 -19.33 -5.95
N PRO A 162 7.02 -20.46 -6.00
CA PRO A 162 7.16 -21.46 -7.04
C PRO A 162 6.99 -20.87 -8.45
N GLU A 163 7.84 -21.23 -9.41
CA GLU A 163 7.82 -20.69 -10.78
C GLU A 163 6.50 -20.96 -11.54
N GLY A 164 5.76 -22.01 -11.16
CA GLY A 164 4.49 -22.40 -11.79
C GLY A 164 3.31 -21.46 -11.52
N GLY A 165 3.49 -20.41 -10.69
CA GLY A 165 2.43 -19.50 -10.30
C GLY A 165 1.59 -19.98 -9.11
N GLU A 166 1.93 -21.14 -8.52
CA GLU A 166 1.26 -21.69 -7.35
C GLU A 166 1.61 -20.82 -6.11
N VAL A 167 0.62 -20.63 -5.24
CA VAL A 167 0.81 -19.95 -3.96
C VAL A 167 0.85 -21.00 -2.85
N PRO A 168 1.94 -21.10 -2.06
CA PRO A 168 2.04 -22.07 -0.98
C PRO A 168 0.88 -21.94 0.01
N GLY A 169 0.23 -23.07 0.33
CA GLY A 169 -0.94 -23.10 1.21
C GLY A 169 -2.24 -22.58 0.61
N MET A 170 -2.24 -22.19 -0.67
CA MET A 170 -3.41 -21.56 -1.32
C MET A 170 -3.66 -22.17 -2.72
N PRO A 171 -4.06 -23.44 -2.85
CA PRO A 171 -4.18 -24.13 -4.14
C PRO A 171 -5.19 -23.50 -5.11
N GLY A 172 -6.17 -22.74 -4.60
CA GLY A 172 -7.14 -21.99 -5.41
C GLY A 172 -6.59 -20.68 -6.00
N TRP A 173 -5.39 -20.26 -5.60
CA TRP A 173 -4.80 -18.99 -5.97
C TRP A 173 -3.60 -19.15 -6.89
N ARG A 174 -3.34 -18.08 -7.68
CA ARG A 174 -2.13 -17.94 -8.48
C ARG A 174 -1.49 -16.60 -8.21
N TRP A 175 -0.16 -16.57 -8.10
CA TRP A 175 0.57 -15.33 -8.15
C TRP A 175 0.88 -14.94 -9.61
N ILE A 176 0.89 -13.65 -9.85
CA ILE A 176 1.11 -13.03 -11.15
C ILE A 176 2.20 -11.98 -10.96
N HIS A 177 3.28 -12.05 -11.72
CA HIS A 177 4.35 -11.07 -11.66
C HIS A 177 3.88 -9.74 -12.21
N THR A 178 3.82 -8.72 -11.38
CA THR A 178 3.31 -7.38 -11.72
C THR A 178 4.35 -6.31 -11.37
N PRO A 179 5.53 -6.34 -12.04
CA PRO A 179 6.62 -5.42 -11.74
C PRO A 179 6.27 -3.97 -12.05
N GLY A 180 7.03 -3.05 -11.47
CA GLY A 180 6.92 -1.62 -11.69
C GLY A 180 7.04 -0.83 -10.40
N HIS A 181 6.15 -1.09 -9.43
CA HIS A 181 6.25 -0.55 -8.07
C HIS A 181 7.49 -1.11 -7.34
N THR A 182 7.72 -2.40 -7.45
CA THR A 182 9.01 -3.05 -7.16
C THR A 182 9.34 -4.04 -8.27
N PRO A 183 10.59 -4.51 -8.37
CA PRO A 183 10.98 -5.44 -9.44
C PRO A 183 10.31 -6.81 -9.33
N GLY A 184 10.03 -7.28 -8.14
CA GLY A 184 9.41 -8.57 -7.89
C GLY A 184 7.98 -8.48 -7.34
N HIS A 185 7.32 -7.35 -7.51
CA HIS A 185 5.93 -7.22 -7.07
C HIS A 185 5.05 -8.30 -7.69
N VAL A 186 4.15 -8.89 -6.89
CA VAL A 186 3.17 -9.87 -7.35
C VAL A 186 1.76 -9.49 -6.89
N CYS A 187 0.79 -9.77 -7.76
CA CYS A 187 -0.62 -9.85 -7.38
C CYS A 187 -1.00 -11.31 -7.13
N LEU A 188 -2.02 -11.56 -6.31
CA LEU A 188 -2.59 -12.90 -6.13
C LEU A 188 -4.01 -12.91 -6.70
N PHE A 189 -4.32 -13.91 -7.51
CA PHE A 189 -5.61 -14.01 -8.20
C PHE A 189 -6.27 -15.37 -7.93
N ARG A 190 -7.54 -15.35 -7.54
CA ARG A 190 -8.38 -16.54 -7.42
C ARG A 190 -9.39 -16.57 -8.55
N PRO A 191 -9.29 -17.54 -9.50
CA PRO A 191 -10.18 -17.59 -10.66
C PRO A 191 -11.64 -17.88 -10.33
N GLU A 192 -11.92 -18.60 -9.25
CA GLU A 192 -13.26 -19.06 -8.86
C GLU A 192 -14.25 -17.90 -8.71
N ASP A 193 -13.90 -16.88 -7.95
CA ASP A 193 -14.72 -15.69 -7.70
C ASP A 193 -14.13 -14.41 -8.29
N ARG A 194 -12.99 -14.55 -8.99
CA ARG A 194 -12.24 -13.45 -9.62
C ARG A 194 -11.78 -12.40 -8.60
N ALA A 195 -11.37 -12.88 -7.42
CA ALA A 195 -10.77 -12.04 -6.40
C ALA A 195 -9.29 -11.76 -6.74
N LEU A 196 -8.92 -10.49 -6.73
CA LEU A 196 -7.56 -10.01 -6.98
C LEU A 196 -7.04 -9.28 -5.75
N LEU A 197 -6.00 -9.84 -5.11
CA LEU A 197 -5.18 -9.10 -4.16
C LEU A 197 -4.11 -8.37 -4.96
N ALA A 198 -4.29 -7.07 -5.11
CA ALA A 198 -3.51 -6.27 -6.05
C ALA A 198 -2.17 -5.79 -5.48
N GLY A 199 -1.93 -5.95 -4.17
CA GLY A 199 -0.79 -5.31 -3.52
C GLY A 199 -0.73 -3.84 -3.92
N ASP A 200 0.44 -3.39 -4.33
CA ASP A 200 0.73 -2.02 -4.77
C ASP A 200 0.92 -1.90 -6.28
N ALA A 201 0.45 -2.87 -7.09
CA ALA A 201 0.34 -2.67 -8.53
C ALA A 201 -0.59 -1.50 -8.87
N LEU A 202 -1.54 -1.24 -7.97
CA LEU A 202 -2.44 -0.09 -7.96
C LEU A 202 -2.93 0.16 -6.52
N ALA A 203 -3.52 1.33 -6.29
CA ALA A 203 -4.22 1.65 -5.04
C ALA A 203 -5.68 1.99 -5.33
N THR A 204 -6.54 1.90 -4.32
CA THR A 204 -7.94 2.38 -4.42
C THR A 204 -8.14 3.70 -3.66
N VAL A 205 -7.04 4.40 -3.40
CA VAL A 205 -6.98 5.74 -2.82
C VAL A 205 -6.00 6.58 -3.61
N ASP A 206 -6.32 7.84 -3.84
CA ASP A 206 -5.40 8.78 -4.50
C ASP A 206 -4.35 9.27 -3.49
N ALA A 207 -3.23 8.56 -3.42
CA ALA A 207 -2.10 8.89 -2.54
C ALA A 207 -1.32 10.14 -2.99
N ASP A 208 -1.43 10.53 -4.26
CA ASP A 208 -0.78 11.73 -4.82
C ASP A 208 -1.56 13.01 -4.51
N SER A 209 -2.80 12.90 -3.98
CA SER A 209 -3.67 14.01 -3.63
C SER A 209 -3.92 14.08 -2.13
N PHE A 210 -3.60 15.22 -1.51
CA PHE A 210 -3.90 15.45 -0.09
C PHE A 210 -5.41 15.34 0.22
N SER A 211 -6.25 15.81 -0.70
CA SER A 211 -7.70 15.70 -0.57
C SER A 211 -8.21 14.27 -0.79
N GLY A 212 -7.53 13.47 -1.61
CA GLY A 212 -7.83 12.06 -1.85
C GLY A 212 -7.56 11.23 -0.61
N MET A 213 -6.40 11.43 0.01
CA MET A 213 -6.03 10.78 1.27
C MET A 213 -7.01 11.11 2.41
N LEU A 214 -7.42 12.39 2.54
CA LEU A 214 -8.30 12.82 3.61
C LEU A 214 -9.75 12.34 3.43
N ARG A 215 -10.24 12.30 2.18
CA ARG A 215 -11.64 11.97 1.89
C ARG A 215 -11.90 10.48 1.68
N ARG A 216 -10.87 9.64 1.68
CA ARG A 216 -10.95 8.17 1.45
C ARG A 216 -11.89 7.77 0.31
N ARG A 217 -11.95 8.58 -0.76
CA ARG A 217 -12.78 8.26 -1.92
C ARG A 217 -12.21 7.03 -2.61
N LYS A 218 -13.02 5.99 -2.74
CA LYS A 218 -12.71 4.82 -3.55
C LYS A 218 -12.47 5.25 -5.00
N LYS A 219 -11.25 5.08 -5.48
CA LYS A 219 -10.84 5.39 -6.84
C LYS A 219 -9.61 4.58 -7.18
N ILE A 220 -9.64 3.82 -8.26
CA ILE A 220 -8.44 3.16 -8.77
C ILE A 220 -7.42 4.23 -9.15
N SER A 221 -6.23 4.08 -8.61
CA SER A 221 -5.11 5.00 -8.78
C SER A 221 -3.84 4.22 -9.08
N ARG A 222 -2.92 4.88 -9.77
CA ARG A 222 -1.59 4.31 -10.04
C ARG A 222 -0.82 3.99 -8.75
N PRO A 223 0.21 3.14 -8.81
CA PRO A 223 1.07 2.88 -7.68
C PRO A 223 1.72 4.15 -7.13
N ALA A 224 2.16 4.11 -5.89
CA ALA A 224 2.71 5.26 -5.17
C ALA A 224 3.87 5.90 -5.94
N THR A 225 3.68 7.16 -6.34
CA THR A 225 4.50 7.85 -7.33
C THR A 225 5.99 7.93 -6.97
N PRO A 226 6.39 8.33 -5.76
CA PRO A 226 7.80 8.51 -5.46
C PRO A 226 8.61 7.22 -5.30
N VAL A 227 7.95 6.08 -5.14
CA VAL A 227 8.57 4.77 -4.87
C VAL A 227 8.34 3.75 -5.99
N THR A 228 7.96 4.20 -7.18
CA THR A 228 7.76 3.36 -8.36
C THR A 228 8.91 3.58 -9.36
N PRO A 229 9.90 2.67 -9.40
CA PRO A 229 11.11 2.85 -10.20
C PRO A 229 10.99 2.39 -11.67
N ASP A 230 9.87 1.82 -12.10
CA ASP A 230 9.63 1.45 -13.51
C ASP A 230 8.16 1.66 -13.91
N TRP A 231 7.89 2.80 -14.52
CA TRP A 231 6.54 3.18 -14.94
C TRP A 231 6.04 2.39 -16.15
N GLY A 232 6.95 1.99 -17.04
CA GLY A 232 6.60 1.16 -18.18
C GLY A 232 6.19 -0.26 -17.77
N ALA A 233 6.87 -0.82 -16.78
CA ALA A 233 6.46 -2.10 -16.20
C ALA A 233 5.15 -1.97 -15.43
N ALA A 234 4.97 -0.90 -14.64
CA ALA A 234 3.72 -0.66 -13.91
C ALA A 234 2.51 -0.57 -14.85
N GLU A 235 2.63 0.13 -15.97
CA GLU A 235 1.57 0.21 -17.00
C GLU A 235 1.23 -1.17 -17.56
N ARG A 236 2.24 -1.97 -17.94
CA ARG A 236 2.00 -3.33 -18.44
C ARG A 236 1.33 -4.22 -17.39
N SER A 237 1.78 -4.14 -16.15
CA SER A 237 1.21 -4.89 -15.03
C SER A 237 -0.26 -4.53 -14.79
N VAL A 238 -0.62 -3.25 -14.83
CA VAL A 238 -2.02 -2.81 -14.72
C VAL A 238 -2.87 -3.36 -15.87
N ARG A 239 -2.37 -3.36 -17.09
CA ARG A 239 -3.07 -3.96 -18.24
C ARG A 239 -3.24 -5.46 -18.11
N GLU A 240 -2.23 -6.15 -17.61
CA GLU A 240 -2.30 -7.60 -17.36
C GLU A 240 -3.38 -7.94 -16.33
N ILE A 241 -3.37 -7.28 -15.16
CA ILE A 241 -4.39 -7.55 -14.13
C ILE A 241 -5.79 -7.11 -14.58
N ALA A 242 -5.94 -6.08 -15.40
CA ALA A 242 -7.23 -5.69 -15.99
C ALA A 242 -7.79 -6.77 -16.91
N SER A 243 -6.92 -7.48 -17.67
CA SER A 243 -7.33 -8.58 -18.53
C SER A 243 -7.93 -9.78 -17.79
N LEU A 244 -7.64 -9.92 -16.48
CA LEU A 244 -8.24 -10.93 -15.62
C LEU A 244 -9.70 -10.63 -15.29
N MET A 245 -10.15 -9.41 -15.57
CA MET A 245 -11.50 -8.93 -15.30
C MET A 245 -11.96 -9.21 -13.84
N PRO A 246 -11.25 -8.75 -12.82
CA PRO A 246 -11.57 -9.05 -11.42
C PRO A 246 -12.95 -8.52 -11.04
N ARG A 247 -13.63 -9.23 -10.14
CA ARG A 247 -14.90 -8.79 -9.54
C ARG A 247 -14.71 -8.22 -8.15
N ILE A 248 -13.61 -8.62 -7.52
CA ILE A 248 -13.19 -8.15 -6.20
C ILE A 248 -11.75 -7.65 -6.37
N LEU A 249 -11.53 -6.40 -5.99
CA LEU A 249 -10.22 -5.75 -6.02
C LEU A 249 -9.85 -5.37 -4.57
N ALA A 250 -8.85 -6.07 -4.06
CA ALA A 250 -8.34 -5.95 -2.70
C ALA A 250 -6.91 -5.37 -2.75
N PRO A 251 -6.73 -4.05 -2.53
CA PRO A 251 -5.45 -3.37 -2.70
C PRO A 251 -4.57 -3.46 -1.45
N GLY A 252 -3.27 -3.17 -1.59
CA GLY A 252 -2.39 -2.88 -0.46
C GLY A 252 -2.79 -1.59 0.25
N HIS A 253 -3.19 -0.57 -0.50
CA HIS A 253 -3.63 0.72 0.05
C HIS A 253 -5.02 1.13 -0.44
N GLY A 254 -5.87 1.49 0.52
CA GLY A 254 -7.24 1.96 0.27
C GLY A 254 -8.31 0.93 0.60
N GLU A 255 -9.52 1.19 0.12
CA GLU A 255 -10.70 0.38 0.42
C GLU A 255 -10.92 -0.69 -0.64
N LEU A 256 -11.55 -1.80 -0.24
CA LEU A 256 -12.01 -2.84 -1.16
C LEU A 256 -12.97 -2.29 -2.20
N MET A 257 -12.85 -2.79 -3.43
CA MET A 257 -13.85 -2.57 -4.47
C MET A 257 -14.43 -3.92 -4.89
N GLU A 258 -15.74 -3.99 -4.95
CA GLU A 258 -16.44 -5.22 -5.32
C GLU A 258 -17.66 -4.90 -6.20
N GLY A 259 -18.05 -5.84 -7.02
CA GLY A 259 -19.24 -5.74 -7.86
C GLY A 259 -18.95 -5.90 -9.34
N SER A 260 -20.01 -5.73 -10.14
CA SER A 260 -19.97 -5.95 -11.59
C SER A 260 -19.20 -4.89 -12.37
N THR A 261 -19.00 -3.68 -11.79
CA THR A 261 -18.33 -2.55 -12.45
C THR A 261 -16.82 -2.55 -12.25
N VAL A 262 -16.29 -3.32 -11.30
CA VAL A 262 -14.85 -3.31 -10.96
C VAL A 262 -13.97 -3.63 -12.17
N ALA A 263 -14.35 -4.64 -12.94
CA ALA A 263 -13.59 -5.02 -14.13
C ALA A 263 -13.60 -3.91 -15.20
N GLU A 264 -14.74 -3.23 -15.40
CA GLU A 264 -14.87 -2.12 -16.34
C GLU A 264 -14.08 -0.89 -15.87
N GLU A 265 -14.19 -0.53 -14.58
CA GLU A 265 -13.44 0.58 -13.99
C GLU A 265 -11.93 0.35 -14.10
N LEU A 266 -11.46 -0.90 -13.87
CA LEU A 266 -10.06 -1.26 -13.99
C LEU A 266 -9.62 -1.26 -15.47
N ALA A 267 -10.46 -1.70 -16.40
CA ALA A 267 -10.14 -1.66 -17.84
C ALA A 267 -9.98 -0.21 -18.32
N VAL A 268 -10.92 0.67 -17.96
CA VAL A 268 -10.82 2.11 -18.26
C VAL A 268 -9.56 2.71 -17.66
N PHE A 269 -9.26 2.40 -16.39
CA PHE A 269 -8.03 2.86 -15.76
C PHE A 269 -6.77 2.38 -16.48
N ALA A 270 -6.75 1.12 -16.95
CA ALA A 270 -5.63 0.54 -17.68
C ALA A 270 -5.43 1.17 -19.07
N GLU A 271 -6.52 1.53 -19.76
CA GLU A 271 -6.49 2.26 -21.04
C GLU A 271 -5.97 3.69 -20.85
N ASP A 272 -6.44 4.36 -19.80
CA ASP A 272 -6.11 5.75 -19.47
C ASP A 272 -4.88 5.88 -18.55
N PHE A 273 -4.10 4.81 -18.40
CA PHE A 273 -2.94 4.86 -17.49
C PHE A 273 -1.93 5.91 -17.93
N VAL A 274 -1.64 6.85 -17.03
CA VAL A 274 -0.67 7.92 -17.29
C VAL A 274 0.43 7.90 -16.24
N ALA A 275 1.67 7.65 -16.67
CA ALA A 275 2.84 7.82 -15.83
C ALA A 275 3.02 9.30 -15.44
N PRO A 276 3.76 9.62 -14.38
CA PRO A 276 4.12 11.00 -14.06
C PRO A 276 4.82 11.70 -15.22
N GLN A 277 4.66 13.01 -15.34
CA GLN A 277 5.26 13.77 -16.45
C GLN A 277 6.76 14.04 -16.26
N HIS A 278 7.25 13.98 -15.04
CA HIS A 278 8.65 14.21 -14.69
C HIS A 278 9.02 13.37 -13.46
N GLY A 279 10.29 13.16 -13.28
CA GLY A 279 10.85 12.39 -12.18
C GLY A 279 12.04 11.55 -12.62
N ARG A 280 12.77 11.02 -11.64
CA ARG A 280 14.00 10.25 -11.84
C ARG A 280 13.78 9.00 -12.69
N TYR A 281 12.64 8.33 -12.49
CA TYR A 281 12.34 7.02 -13.07
C TYR A 281 11.34 7.08 -14.23
N VAL A 282 10.95 8.28 -14.67
CA VAL A 282 9.94 8.46 -15.71
C VAL A 282 10.49 8.23 -17.10
N GLY A 283 11.66 8.82 -17.41
CA GLY A 283 12.28 8.67 -18.73
C GLY A 283 13.12 7.40 -18.86
N GLU A 284 13.69 6.95 -17.75
CA GLU A 284 14.58 5.79 -17.71
C GLU A 284 14.36 5.04 -16.40
N PRO A 285 13.92 3.75 -16.44
CA PRO A 285 13.64 2.97 -15.25
C PRO A 285 14.94 2.54 -14.55
N ALA A 286 14.84 2.22 -13.26
CA ALA A 286 15.86 1.46 -12.56
C ALA A 286 16.00 0.05 -13.15
N ARG A 287 17.20 -0.53 -13.08
CA ARG A 287 17.45 -1.92 -13.53
C ARG A 287 17.80 -2.78 -12.33
N PHE A 288 17.31 -3.99 -12.37
CA PHE A 288 17.43 -4.95 -11.28
C PHE A 288 17.96 -6.30 -11.80
N ASP A 289 18.63 -7.01 -10.94
CA ASP A 289 19.04 -8.41 -11.13
C ASP A 289 18.82 -9.21 -9.84
N GLU A 290 19.32 -10.42 -9.79
CA GLU A 290 19.23 -11.32 -8.64
C GLU A 290 19.99 -10.83 -7.38
N ARG A 291 20.76 -9.76 -7.49
CA ARG A 291 21.45 -9.09 -6.38
C ARG A 291 20.77 -7.81 -5.93
N GLY A 292 19.65 -7.44 -6.57
CA GLY A 292 18.87 -6.24 -6.28
C GLY A 292 19.08 -5.14 -7.30
N VAL A 293 19.47 -3.94 -6.88
CA VAL A 293 19.66 -2.79 -7.79
C VAL A 293 20.94 -2.93 -8.60
N ALA A 294 20.80 -3.16 -9.90
CA ALA A 294 21.93 -3.23 -10.84
C ALA A 294 22.33 -1.84 -11.39
N TRP A 295 21.34 -0.96 -11.61
CA TRP A 295 21.61 0.39 -12.12
C TRP A 295 20.46 1.35 -11.79
N LEU A 296 20.82 2.61 -11.57
CA LEU A 296 19.87 3.70 -11.30
C LEU A 296 20.12 4.87 -12.24
N PRO A 297 19.06 5.50 -12.80
CA PRO A 297 19.23 6.73 -13.54
C PRO A 297 19.75 7.85 -12.62
N PRO A 298 20.48 8.86 -13.18
CA PRO A 298 20.94 10.00 -12.40
C PRO A 298 19.78 10.69 -11.67
N ALA A 299 20.03 11.12 -10.43
CA ALA A 299 19.03 11.89 -9.69
C ALA A 299 18.84 13.27 -10.38
N PRO A 300 17.58 13.66 -10.68
CA PRO A 300 17.33 15.00 -11.20
C PRO A 300 17.69 16.06 -10.16
N PRO A 301 17.99 17.30 -10.59
CA PRO A 301 18.27 18.39 -9.68
C PRO A 301 17.09 18.65 -8.74
N ASP A 302 17.31 18.50 -7.45
CA ASP A 302 16.33 18.85 -6.42
C ASP A 302 16.64 20.23 -5.86
N SER A 303 15.80 21.21 -6.20
CA SER A 303 15.95 22.59 -5.76
C SER A 303 15.33 22.91 -4.39
N LEU A 304 14.46 22.03 -3.87
CA LEU A 304 13.75 22.29 -2.61
C LEU A 304 14.66 22.45 -1.39
N PRO A 305 15.71 21.64 -1.19
CA PRO A 305 16.64 21.87 -0.07
C PRO A 305 17.33 23.23 -0.14
N LYS A 306 17.67 23.70 -1.35
CA LYS A 306 18.28 25.03 -1.55
C LYS A 306 17.28 26.13 -1.25
N ILE A 307 16.04 26.01 -1.70
CA ILE A 307 14.97 26.98 -1.42
C ILE A 307 14.67 27.03 0.09
N ALA A 308 14.58 25.89 0.74
CA ALA A 308 14.35 25.81 2.19
C ALA A 308 15.50 26.44 2.98
N ALA A 309 16.76 26.23 2.55
CA ALA A 309 17.92 26.88 3.15
C ALA A 309 17.88 28.41 2.97
N VAL A 310 17.56 28.90 1.78
CA VAL A 310 17.42 30.35 1.52
C VAL A 310 16.29 30.97 2.33
N LEU A 311 15.14 30.33 2.40
CA LEU A 311 14.01 30.81 3.20
C LEU A 311 14.34 30.78 4.70
N GLY A 312 14.99 29.73 5.18
CA GLY A 312 15.45 29.62 6.57
C GLY A 312 16.44 30.71 6.96
N THR A 313 17.42 31.00 6.09
CA THR A 313 18.37 32.10 6.32
C THR A 313 17.70 33.47 6.27
N ALA A 314 16.76 33.70 5.36
CA ALA A 314 15.97 34.95 5.30
C ALA A 314 15.09 35.15 6.56
N LEU A 315 14.45 34.09 7.07
CA LEU A 315 13.69 34.14 8.32
C LEU A 315 14.57 34.46 9.53
N LEU A 316 15.74 33.81 9.63
CA LEU A 316 16.72 34.09 10.68
C LEU A 316 17.24 35.52 10.61
N ALA A 317 17.57 36.02 9.43
CA ALA A 317 18.00 37.42 9.24
C ALA A 317 16.88 38.39 9.62
N GLY A 318 15.63 38.11 9.23
CA GLY A 318 14.46 38.90 9.61
C GLY A 318 14.22 38.96 11.12
N THR A 319 14.33 37.83 11.80
CA THR A 319 14.17 37.79 13.28
C THR A 319 15.27 38.52 14.00
N VAL A 320 16.54 38.42 13.55
CA VAL A 320 17.69 39.18 14.10
C VAL A 320 17.48 40.68 13.88
N ALA A 321 17.04 41.09 12.68
CA ALA A 321 16.80 42.51 12.37
C ALA A 321 15.65 43.10 13.23
N LEU A 322 14.58 42.34 13.43
CA LEU A 322 13.47 42.75 14.31
C LEU A 322 13.90 42.83 15.78
N ALA A 323 14.70 41.91 16.27
CA ALA A 323 15.25 41.93 17.61
C ALA A 323 16.20 43.15 17.81
N TRP A 324 17.03 43.45 16.83
CA TRP A 324 17.90 44.62 16.84
C TRP A 324 17.12 45.94 16.84
N LEU A 325 16.09 46.06 16.01
CA LEU A 325 15.18 47.22 15.98
C LEU A 325 14.44 47.40 17.30
N ALA A 326 13.97 46.32 17.91
CA ALA A 326 13.34 46.38 19.22
C ALA A 326 14.31 46.81 20.34
N ALA A 327 15.54 46.33 20.29
CA ALA A 327 16.60 46.73 21.25
C ALA A 327 16.99 48.18 21.12
N THR A 328 17.10 48.71 19.91
CA THR A 328 17.45 50.13 19.66
C THR A 328 16.30 51.07 20.07
N ARG A 329 15.02 50.72 19.84
CA ARG A 329 13.87 51.51 20.32
C ARG A 329 13.82 51.58 21.84
N ARG A 330 14.13 50.51 22.57
CA ARG A 330 14.18 50.51 24.04
C ARG A 330 15.35 51.36 24.60
N ARG A 331 16.43 51.53 23.89
CA ARG A 331 17.51 52.44 24.27
C ARG A 331 17.20 53.93 24.06
N GLY A 332 16.42 54.25 23.02
CA GLY A 332 16.01 55.64 22.76
C GLY A 332 14.87 56.19 23.69
N GLN A 333 14.24 55.34 24.48
CA GLN A 333 13.23 55.73 25.46
C GLN A 333 13.76 55.90 26.90
N ARG A 334 15.08 55.76 27.09
CA ARG A 334 15.72 55.91 28.42
C ARG A 334 16.66 57.14 28.49
N VAL A 335 16.49 58.12 27.59
CA VAL A 335 17.16 59.44 27.66
C VAL A 335 16.18 60.52 28.02
#